data_79daa3538fb4e2c3857e59aac7fba54d
#
_entry.id   79daa3538fb4e2c3857e59aac7fba54d
#
_cell.length_a   1.000
_cell.length_b   1.000
_cell.length_c   1.000
_cell.angle_alpha   90.00
_cell.angle_beta   90.00
_cell.angle_gamma   90.00
#
_symmetry.space_group_name_H-M   'P 1'
#
loop_
_entity.id
_entity.type
_entity.pdbx_description
1 polymer ?
#
loop_
_entity_poly.entity_id
_entity_poly.type
_entity_poly.pdbx_seq_one_letter_code
_entity_poly.pdbx_strand_id
1 'polypeptide(L)'
;GWDIGPVGIIYTTKEKMKMMGCEDWDEEKLKQSLEAEVKTYSHTLEGTVFAYSVEIEQEYEGELCCEKAKKPAPIWEHHDSCGGFIGYPDESGIAIQIAGALGLYEVSRFNNKASVLLKSKEAEIIFEQLKTLY
;
A
#
# COMPACT_ATOMS: atom_id res chain seq x y z
N GLY A 1 19.25 28.97 -7.77
CA GLY A 1 18.91 27.89 -6.86
C GLY A 1 17.90 28.42 -5.86
N TRP A 2 16.73 27.87 -5.83
CA TRP A 2 15.72 28.14 -4.83
C TRP A 2 16.15 27.49 -3.54
N ASP A 3 15.95 28.17 -2.41
CA ASP A 3 16.48 27.85 -1.11
C ASP A 3 16.24 26.37 -0.70
N ILE A 4 17.29 25.61 -0.63
CA ILE A 4 17.34 24.33 0.05
C ILE A 4 17.66 24.67 1.52
N GLY A 5 16.62 25.04 2.26
CA GLY A 5 16.70 25.30 3.70
C GLY A 5 15.92 24.29 4.51
N PRO A 6 16.14 24.18 5.81
CA PRO A 6 15.33 23.33 6.67
C PRO A 6 13.88 23.80 6.65
N VAL A 7 12.96 22.87 6.32
CA VAL A 7 11.52 23.16 6.21
C VAL A 7 10.87 23.31 7.60
N GLY A 8 11.47 22.71 8.63
CA GLY A 8 10.96 22.76 9.98
C GLY A 8 11.76 21.88 10.95
N ILE A 9 11.26 21.81 12.16
CA ILE A 9 11.80 20.97 13.22
C ILE A 9 10.62 20.19 13.83
N ILE A 10 10.79 18.88 13.96
CA ILE A 10 9.85 18.04 14.71
C ILE A 10 10.39 17.84 16.13
N TYR A 11 9.52 17.93 17.10
CA TYR A 11 9.85 17.69 18.51
C TYR A 11 8.64 17.17 19.26
N THR A 12 8.91 16.51 20.38
CA THR A 12 7.87 16.14 21.35
C THR A 12 8.22 16.61 22.75
N THR A 13 7.25 16.61 23.65
CA THR A 13 7.41 16.95 25.05
C THR A 13 6.93 15.79 25.92
N LYS A 14 7.40 15.73 27.17
CA LYS A 14 6.94 14.72 28.12
C LYS A 14 5.42 14.75 28.34
N GLU A 15 4.82 15.92 28.27
CA GLU A 15 3.37 16.08 28.39
C GLU A 15 2.64 15.48 27.21
N LYS A 16 3.12 15.72 25.97
CA LYS A 16 2.55 15.09 24.77
C LYS A 16 2.72 13.59 24.80
N MET A 17 3.89 13.10 25.18
CA MET A 17 4.14 11.65 25.29
C MET A 17 3.15 11.00 26.26
N LYS A 18 2.89 11.62 27.40
CA LYS A 18 1.90 11.13 28.36
C LYS A 18 0.49 11.13 27.79
N MET A 19 0.09 12.19 27.09
CA MET A 19 -1.23 12.27 26.43
C MET A 19 -1.42 11.18 25.36
N MET A 20 -0.34 10.79 24.69
CA MET A 20 -0.34 9.77 23.64
C MET A 20 -0.16 8.33 24.21
N GLY A 21 0.01 8.17 25.52
CA GLY A 21 0.28 6.86 26.13
C GLY A 21 1.66 6.29 25.80
N CYS A 22 2.63 7.15 25.50
CA CYS A 22 3.99 6.78 25.12
C CYS A 22 5.02 7.22 26.18
N GLU A 23 4.60 7.43 27.43
CA GLU A 23 5.44 7.90 28.50
C GLU A 23 6.59 6.92 28.86
N ASP A 24 6.40 5.63 28.59
CA ASP A 24 7.38 4.56 28.84
C ASP A 24 8.35 4.32 27.67
N TRP A 25 8.28 5.15 26.62
CA TRP A 25 9.17 4.99 25.48
C TRP A 25 10.57 5.51 25.84
N ASP A 26 11.59 4.71 25.49
CA ASP A 26 12.97 5.13 25.57
C ASP A 26 13.30 6.16 24.47
N GLU A 27 14.45 6.79 24.59
CA GLU A 27 14.92 7.83 23.68
C GLU A 27 15.07 7.31 22.24
N GLU A 28 15.55 6.07 22.09
CA GLU A 28 15.76 5.44 20.77
C GLU A 28 14.44 5.21 20.04
N LYS A 29 13.45 4.64 20.74
CA LYS A 29 12.12 4.41 20.18
C LYS A 29 11.42 5.73 19.82
N LEU A 30 11.60 6.74 20.66
CA LEU A 30 11.06 8.06 20.40
C LEU A 30 11.69 8.68 19.13
N LYS A 31 13.00 8.59 19.01
CA LYS A 31 13.73 9.08 17.84
C LYS A 31 13.27 8.38 16.55
N GLN A 32 13.15 7.06 16.56
CA GLN A 32 12.65 6.29 15.43
C GLN A 32 11.24 6.71 15.01
N SER A 33 10.37 6.99 15.98
CA SER A 33 9.01 7.47 15.70
C SER A 33 9.02 8.85 15.04
N LEU A 34 9.82 9.79 15.54
CA LEU A 34 9.95 11.12 14.94
C LEU A 34 10.57 11.07 13.54
N GLU A 35 11.56 10.22 13.32
CA GLU A 35 12.16 10.01 12.00
C GLU A 35 11.14 9.42 11.01
N ALA A 36 10.29 8.50 11.44
CA ALA A 36 9.22 7.95 10.61
C ALA A 36 8.18 9.00 10.23
N GLU A 37 7.81 9.90 11.15
CA GLU A 37 6.91 11.02 10.84
C GLU A 37 7.53 11.99 9.83
N VAL A 38 8.81 12.33 9.97
CA VAL A 38 9.54 13.19 9.03
C VAL A 38 9.59 12.53 7.64
N LYS A 39 9.87 11.23 7.58
CA LYS A 39 9.88 10.48 6.33
C LYS A 39 8.50 10.50 5.64
N THR A 40 7.43 10.27 6.39
CA THR A 40 6.06 10.32 5.89
C THR A 40 5.72 11.71 5.34
N TYR A 41 6.12 12.76 6.04
CA TYR A 41 5.93 14.13 5.60
C TYR A 41 6.70 14.44 4.31
N SER A 42 7.97 14.00 4.22
CA SER A 42 8.78 14.15 3.01
C SER A 42 8.13 13.47 1.80
N HIS A 43 7.66 12.23 1.94
CA HIS A 43 6.94 11.54 0.88
C HIS A 43 5.69 12.29 0.42
N THR A 44 4.96 12.91 1.36
CA THR A 44 3.78 13.71 1.03
C THR A 44 4.17 14.95 0.23
N LEU A 45 5.24 15.65 0.60
CA LEU A 45 5.73 16.82 -0.13
C LEU A 45 6.28 16.49 -1.52
N GLU A 46 6.93 15.34 -1.64
CA GLU A 46 7.46 14.84 -2.91
C GLU A 46 6.37 14.29 -3.85
N GLY A 47 5.14 14.17 -3.36
CA GLY A 47 4.03 13.61 -4.11
C GLY A 47 4.07 12.09 -4.21
N THR A 48 4.86 11.40 -3.38
CA THR A 48 4.94 9.94 -3.32
C THR A 48 3.74 9.38 -2.55
N VAL A 49 2.54 9.62 -3.10
CA VAL A 49 1.26 9.16 -2.56
C VAL A 49 0.54 8.39 -3.64
N PHE A 50 0.23 7.14 -3.37
CA PHE A 50 -0.32 6.21 -4.35
C PHE A 50 -1.76 5.81 -4.02
N ALA A 51 -2.43 5.35 -5.06
CA ALA A 51 -3.72 4.68 -5.00
C ALA A 51 -3.68 3.47 -5.95
N TYR A 52 -4.57 2.52 -5.73
CA TYR A 52 -4.78 1.42 -6.67
C TYR A 52 -6.25 1.28 -7.05
N SER A 53 -6.49 0.70 -8.21
CA SER A 53 -7.78 0.16 -8.65
C SER A 53 -7.54 -1.23 -9.21
N VAL A 54 -8.34 -2.19 -8.77
CA VAL A 54 -8.36 -3.56 -9.29
C VAL A 54 -9.63 -3.73 -10.10
N GLU A 55 -9.45 -4.15 -11.34
CA GLU A 55 -10.53 -4.43 -12.28
C GLU A 55 -10.44 -5.88 -12.74
N ILE A 56 -11.56 -6.53 -12.92
CA ILE A 56 -11.66 -7.92 -13.38
C ILE A 56 -12.26 -7.93 -14.77
N GLU A 57 -11.56 -8.58 -15.70
CA GLU A 57 -12.07 -8.82 -17.04
C GLU A 57 -13.25 -9.78 -16.98
N GLN A 58 -14.39 -9.35 -17.52
CA GLN A 58 -15.57 -10.16 -17.68
C GLN A 58 -15.53 -10.91 -19.01
N GLU A 59 -15.80 -12.21 -18.97
CA GLU A 59 -15.99 -12.98 -20.19
C GLU A 59 -17.27 -12.53 -20.89
N TYR A 60 -17.17 -12.38 -22.21
CA TYR A 60 -18.33 -12.08 -23.03
C TYR A 60 -19.17 -13.36 -23.19
N GLU A 61 -20.34 -13.40 -22.54
CA GLU A 61 -21.27 -14.54 -22.61
C GLU A 61 -22.23 -14.48 -23.82
N GLY A 62 -22.10 -13.45 -24.68
CA GLY A 62 -22.98 -13.29 -25.83
C GLY A 62 -22.60 -14.18 -27.02
N GLU A 63 -23.61 -14.73 -27.72
CA GLU A 63 -23.40 -15.38 -29.02
C GLU A 63 -22.99 -14.33 -30.05
N LEU A 64 -21.86 -14.58 -30.77
CA LEU A 64 -21.48 -13.76 -31.92
C LEU A 64 -22.49 -13.97 -33.03
N CYS A 65 -23.07 -12.90 -33.56
CA CYS A 65 -24.12 -12.96 -34.61
C CYS A 65 -23.65 -13.62 -35.92
N CYS A 66 -22.36 -13.81 -36.11
CA CYS A 66 -21.74 -14.57 -37.20
C CYS A 66 -20.28 -14.93 -36.91
N GLU A 67 -19.73 -15.94 -37.57
CA GLU A 67 -18.33 -16.39 -37.41
C GLU A 67 -17.27 -15.31 -37.73
N LYS A 68 -17.67 -14.27 -38.49
CA LYS A 68 -16.79 -13.13 -38.85
C LYS A 68 -16.89 -11.94 -37.92
N ALA A 69 -17.78 -11.99 -36.92
CA ALA A 69 -17.91 -10.92 -35.95
C ALA A 69 -16.61 -10.85 -35.11
N LYS A 70 -16.05 -9.65 -35.00
CA LYS A 70 -14.93 -9.41 -34.08
C LYS A 70 -15.44 -9.60 -32.64
N LYS A 71 -14.69 -10.28 -31.81
CA LYS A 71 -14.97 -10.31 -30.37
C LYS A 71 -15.12 -8.86 -29.88
N PRO A 72 -16.14 -8.57 -29.07
CA PRO A 72 -16.26 -7.26 -28.44
C PRO A 72 -15.03 -6.97 -27.60
N ALA A 73 -14.75 -5.70 -27.35
CA ALA A 73 -13.69 -5.32 -26.42
C ALA A 73 -13.99 -5.88 -25.04
N PRO A 74 -12.96 -6.28 -24.30
CA PRO A 74 -13.15 -6.79 -22.94
C PRO A 74 -13.88 -5.75 -22.08
N ILE A 75 -14.81 -6.23 -21.27
CA ILE A 75 -15.51 -5.41 -20.28
C ILE A 75 -14.78 -5.59 -18.95
N TRP A 76 -14.35 -4.48 -18.38
CA TRP A 76 -13.68 -4.47 -17.08
C TRP A 76 -14.66 -4.03 -16.00
N GLU A 77 -14.84 -4.86 -14.99
CA GLU A 77 -15.66 -4.55 -13.82
C GLU A 77 -14.77 -4.15 -12.66
N HIS A 78 -15.09 -3.02 -12.03
CA HIS A 78 -14.38 -2.57 -10.84
C HIS A 78 -14.59 -3.58 -9.70
N HIS A 79 -13.50 -4.03 -9.10
CA HIS A 79 -13.51 -4.99 -8.00
C HIS A 79 -13.15 -4.35 -6.66
N ASP A 80 -12.06 -3.60 -6.61
CA ASP A 80 -11.59 -2.95 -5.39
C ASP A 80 -10.73 -1.73 -5.70
N SER A 81 -10.69 -0.77 -4.79
CA SER A 81 -9.80 0.38 -4.89
C SER A 81 -9.53 1.00 -3.52
N CYS A 82 -8.34 1.50 -3.33
CA CYS A 82 -7.97 2.25 -2.14
C CYS A 82 -6.87 3.27 -2.46
N GLY A 83 -6.83 4.37 -1.71
CA GLY A 83 -5.83 5.42 -1.89
C GLY A 83 -5.24 5.90 -0.57
N GLY A 84 -4.29 6.83 -0.67
CA GLY A 84 -3.63 7.43 0.49
C GLY A 84 -2.45 6.62 1.01
N PHE A 85 -1.84 5.77 0.20
CA PHE A 85 -0.61 5.06 0.54
C PHE A 85 0.58 6.00 0.37
N ILE A 86 1.20 6.39 1.48
CA ILE A 86 2.32 7.32 1.53
C ILE A 86 3.63 6.52 1.54
N GLY A 87 4.54 6.84 0.64
CA GLY A 87 5.80 6.14 0.43
C GLY A 87 5.75 5.16 -0.75
N TYR A 88 6.89 4.59 -1.10
CA TYR A 88 6.99 3.66 -2.24
C TYR A 88 6.22 2.35 -2.01
N PRO A 89 5.85 1.63 -3.07
CA PRO A 89 5.02 0.43 -2.97
C PRO A 89 5.57 -0.69 -2.07
N ASP A 90 6.89 -0.80 -1.93
CA ASP A 90 7.57 -1.77 -1.07
C ASP A 90 7.46 -1.44 0.42
N GLU A 91 7.26 -0.16 0.78
CA GLU A 91 7.20 0.32 2.17
C GLU A 91 5.83 0.81 2.61
N SER A 92 5.00 1.31 1.69
CA SER A 92 3.69 1.91 1.99
C SER A 92 2.58 0.90 2.32
N GLY A 93 2.83 -0.38 2.09
CA GLY A 93 1.85 -1.44 2.27
C GLY A 93 0.83 -1.58 1.13
N ILE A 94 0.92 -0.78 0.06
CA ILE A 94 0.00 -0.86 -1.08
C ILE A 94 0.06 -2.24 -1.76
N ALA A 95 1.26 -2.82 -1.91
CA ALA A 95 1.43 -4.13 -2.54
C ALA A 95 0.67 -5.24 -1.79
N ILE A 96 0.66 -5.21 -0.45
CA ILE A 96 -0.06 -6.21 0.35
C ILE A 96 -1.58 -6.00 0.27
N GLN A 97 -2.05 -4.77 0.14
CA GLN A 97 -3.48 -4.48 -0.05
C GLN A 97 -3.97 -4.98 -1.41
N ILE A 98 -3.24 -4.70 -2.48
CA ILE A 98 -3.55 -5.22 -3.84
C ILE A 98 -3.54 -6.75 -3.82
N ALA A 99 -2.53 -7.37 -3.23
CA ALA A 99 -2.45 -8.83 -3.12
C ALA A 99 -3.65 -9.41 -2.35
N GLY A 100 -4.15 -8.70 -1.34
CA GLY A 100 -5.38 -9.04 -0.63
C GLY A 100 -6.62 -8.97 -1.51
N ALA A 101 -6.79 -7.88 -2.24
CA ALA A 101 -7.89 -7.68 -3.19
C ALA A 101 -7.91 -8.75 -4.30
N LEU A 102 -6.72 -9.17 -4.75
CA LEU A 102 -6.55 -10.27 -5.71
C LEU A 102 -6.67 -11.67 -5.09
N GLY A 103 -6.85 -11.76 -3.78
CA GLY A 103 -6.96 -13.05 -3.08
C GLY A 103 -5.68 -13.89 -3.09
N LEU A 104 -4.50 -13.27 -3.21
CA LEU A 104 -3.23 -13.97 -3.35
C LEU A 104 -2.69 -14.54 -2.04
N TYR A 105 -3.19 -14.11 -0.88
CA TYR A 105 -2.73 -14.57 0.41
C TYR A 105 -3.87 -14.88 1.39
N GLU A 106 -3.53 -15.59 2.46
CA GLU A 106 -4.38 -15.79 3.63
C GLU A 106 -3.71 -15.20 4.87
N VAL A 107 -4.51 -14.56 5.73
CA VAL A 107 -4.02 -14.05 7.01
C VAL A 107 -4.24 -15.12 8.08
N SER A 108 -3.16 -15.70 8.55
CA SER A 108 -3.17 -16.58 9.72
C SER A 108 -2.91 -15.77 10.99
N ARG A 109 -3.77 -15.95 12.00
CA ARG A 109 -3.60 -15.33 13.31
C ARG A 109 -3.34 -16.40 14.35
N PHE A 110 -2.16 -16.36 14.94
CA PHE A 110 -1.78 -17.25 16.03
C PHE A 110 -1.11 -16.44 17.15
N ASN A 111 -1.59 -16.59 18.38
CA ASN A 111 -1.09 -15.89 19.58
C ASN A 111 -0.95 -14.36 19.39
N ASN A 112 -1.99 -13.69 18.87
CA ASN A 112 -2.02 -12.25 18.57
C ASN A 112 -0.97 -11.78 17.54
N LYS A 113 -0.29 -12.69 16.88
CA LYS A 113 0.57 -12.38 15.73
C LYS A 113 -0.17 -12.73 14.44
N ALA A 114 -0.27 -11.76 13.54
CA ALA A 114 -0.76 -11.99 12.20
C ALA A 114 0.43 -12.37 11.31
N SER A 115 0.30 -13.44 10.55
CA SER A 115 1.23 -13.82 9.48
C SER A 115 0.48 -13.89 8.16
N VAL A 116 1.11 -13.40 7.12
CA VAL A 116 0.60 -13.45 5.76
C VAL A 116 1.25 -14.65 5.06
N LEU A 117 0.42 -15.56 4.56
CA LEU A 117 0.85 -16.74 3.83
C LEU A 117 0.38 -16.61 2.37
N LEU A 118 1.32 -16.48 1.45
CA LEU A 118 1.03 -16.49 0.02
C LEU A 118 0.55 -17.88 -0.43
N LYS A 119 -0.50 -17.93 -1.23
CA LYS A 119 -1.22 -19.16 -1.57
C LYS A 119 -0.47 -20.06 -2.57
N SER A 120 0.41 -19.47 -3.38
CA SER A 120 1.15 -20.21 -4.41
C SER A 120 2.46 -19.50 -4.78
N LYS A 121 3.30 -20.19 -5.57
CA LYS A 121 4.52 -19.59 -6.14
C LYS A 121 4.21 -18.48 -7.15
N GLU A 122 3.11 -18.60 -7.88
CA GLU A 122 2.63 -17.57 -8.79
C GLU A 122 2.21 -16.33 -8.00
N ALA A 123 1.55 -16.51 -6.86
CA ALA A 123 1.21 -15.41 -5.94
C ALA A 123 2.46 -14.71 -5.39
N GLU A 124 3.53 -15.46 -5.08
CA GLU A 124 4.82 -14.88 -4.67
C GLU A 124 5.42 -14.00 -5.78
N ILE A 125 5.42 -14.48 -7.01
CA ILE A 125 5.95 -13.74 -8.16
C ILE A 125 5.16 -12.44 -8.38
N ILE A 126 3.82 -12.52 -8.38
CA ILE A 126 2.96 -11.35 -8.54
C ILE A 126 3.18 -10.37 -7.39
N PHE A 127 3.29 -10.85 -6.16
CA PHE A 127 3.53 -10.00 -4.99
C PHE A 127 4.88 -9.26 -5.07
N GLU A 128 5.95 -9.94 -5.50
CA GLU A 128 7.24 -9.28 -5.72
C GLU A 128 7.18 -8.25 -6.86
N GLN A 129 6.44 -8.54 -7.93
CA GLN A 129 6.21 -7.57 -9.00
C GLN A 129 5.46 -6.33 -8.51
N LEU A 130 4.44 -6.50 -7.65
CA LEU A 130 3.69 -5.36 -7.07
C LEU A 130 4.57 -4.42 -6.27
N LYS A 131 5.60 -4.93 -5.59
CA LYS A 131 6.57 -4.10 -4.84
C LYS A 131 7.47 -3.26 -5.75
N THR A 132 7.65 -3.68 -6.99
CA THR A 132 8.57 -3.05 -7.96
C THR A 132 7.86 -2.24 -9.04
N LEU A 133 6.56 -1.99 -8.90
CA LEU A 133 5.75 -1.27 -9.88
C LEU A 133 6.14 0.20 -10.07
N TYR A 134 7.12 0.69 -9.30
CA TYR A 134 7.53 2.10 -9.37
C TYR A 134 9.04 2.29 -9.40
#